data_e591ecea037ff0c4aed678e552bea64f
#
_entry.id   e591ecea037ff0c4aed678e552bea64f
#
_cell.length_a   1.000
_cell.length_b   1.000
_cell.length_c   1.000
_cell.angle_alpha   90.00
_cell.angle_beta   90.00
_cell.angle_gamma   90.00
#
_symmetry.space_group_name_H-M   'P 1'
#
loop_
_entity.id
_entity.type
_entity.pdbx_description
1 polymer ?
#
loop_
_entity_poly.entity_id
_entity_poly.type
_entity_poly.pdbx_seq_one_letter_code
_entity_poly.pdbx_strand_id
1 'polypeptide(L)'
;HYSSRRQRQMCIRDSLRAKFTGAPEQVMQLFKFIAEDVRSYLQIFNVDSLDDLIGHADLLGLKVMDNNLPKSLHKLLRNAVSDKKHPGFIRHDEGRLSRRLTSEIMKGLRSKQSTIIQYPVSNEDRSIGARVSGEVSINKLGEVLKDNPTHISLSGAAGQSFGAFIRDGINLKLIGSANDYVGKGMGGGSITIIPQGTKNKGAYHAAGNAILYGATGGQLYISGRVGQRFGVRNSGGIAVVEGCSAHAAEYMTGGTLIILGSVGFNFGAGMTGGKVIVLKTQKNFSQYISKSAPESREMNDIDLLELRAFLNKHIEQTGSELAKDILKKEKDWSKMFTVFGGIANVTESDIDTAKAKIEALD
;
A
#
# COMPACT_ATOMS: atom_id res chain seq x y z
N HIS A 1 -9.07 6.96 27.95
CA HIS A 1 -8.17 7.13 26.81
C HIS A 1 -8.77 6.74 25.44
N TYR A 2 -9.80 5.90 25.38
CA TYR A 2 -10.45 5.49 24.11
C TYR A 2 -11.38 6.60 23.55
N SER A 3 -11.98 7.40 24.41
CA SER A 3 -12.90 8.48 23.99
C SER A 3 -12.15 9.67 23.35
N SER A 4 -10.93 9.95 23.81
CA SER A 4 -10.15 11.08 23.28
C SER A 4 -9.64 10.87 21.83
N ARG A 5 -9.41 9.63 21.39
CA ARG A 5 -9.02 9.34 19.99
C ARG A 5 -10.20 9.46 19.02
N ARG A 6 -11.40 9.01 19.40
CA ARG A 6 -12.63 9.24 18.63
C ARG A 6 -13.00 10.71 18.57
N GLN A 7 -12.88 11.43 19.67
CA GLN A 7 -13.08 12.88 19.69
C GLN A 7 -12.08 13.61 18.81
N ARG A 8 -10.80 13.23 18.72
CA ARG A 8 -9.82 13.85 17.81
C ARG A 8 -10.10 13.60 16.33
N GLN A 9 -10.73 12.50 15.97
CA GLN A 9 -11.18 12.24 14.59
C GLN A 9 -12.50 12.96 14.27
N MET A 10 -13.30 13.28 15.29
CA MET A 10 -14.55 14.05 15.15
C MET A 10 -14.40 15.53 15.52
N CYS A 11 -13.27 15.94 16.10
CA CYS A 11 -12.96 17.34 16.31
C CYS A 11 -12.50 17.98 14.99
N ILE A 12 -13.45 18.23 14.12
CA ILE A 12 -13.41 19.42 13.30
C ILE A 12 -13.19 20.55 14.29
N ARG A 13 -12.04 21.26 14.18
CA ARG A 13 -11.80 22.46 15.00
C ARG A 13 -13.06 23.29 14.99
N ASP A 14 -13.47 23.87 16.14
CA ASP A 14 -14.70 24.65 16.21
C ASP A 14 -14.80 25.71 15.12
N SER A 15 -13.66 26.27 14.71
CA SER A 15 -13.53 27.18 13.57
C SER A 15 -13.92 26.56 12.21
N LEU A 16 -13.75 25.25 12.01
CA LEU A 16 -14.19 24.54 10.81
C LEU A 16 -15.64 24.09 10.92
N ARG A 17 -16.10 23.79 12.15
CA ARG A 17 -17.51 23.47 12.42
C ARG A 17 -18.40 24.67 12.15
N ALA A 18 -17.95 25.85 12.50
CA ALA A 18 -18.68 27.11 12.18
C ALA A 18 -18.76 27.40 10.67
N LYS A 19 -17.84 26.85 9.87
CA LYS A 19 -17.85 26.98 8.40
C LYS A 19 -18.59 25.85 7.69
N PHE A 20 -19.03 24.82 8.41
CA PHE A 20 -19.76 23.70 7.84
C PHE A 20 -21.25 24.08 7.68
N THR A 21 -21.68 24.24 6.44
CA THR A 21 -23.05 24.62 6.08
C THR A 21 -23.89 23.42 5.63
N GLY A 22 -23.36 22.21 5.70
CA GLY A 22 -24.06 20.99 5.28
C GLY A 22 -25.18 20.61 6.25
N ALA A 23 -26.31 20.16 5.70
CA ALA A 23 -27.45 19.65 6.46
C ALA A 23 -27.77 18.19 6.04
N PRO A 24 -28.30 17.34 6.95
CA PRO A 24 -28.71 15.98 6.65
C PRO A 24 -29.67 15.91 5.44
N GLU A 25 -30.52 16.89 5.28
CA GLU A 25 -31.51 17.01 4.20
C GLU A 25 -30.84 17.07 2.82
N GLN A 26 -29.65 17.67 2.72
CA GLN A 26 -28.88 17.72 1.47
C GLN A 26 -28.39 16.32 1.07
N VAL A 27 -27.97 15.50 2.04
CA VAL A 27 -27.58 14.10 1.80
C VAL A 27 -28.81 13.29 1.38
N MET A 28 -29.93 13.45 2.08
CA MET A 28 -31.19 12.80 1.71
C MET A 28 -31.62 13.18 0.29
N GLN A 29 -31.49 14.45 -0.08
CA GLN A 29 -31.85 14.93 -1.42
C GLN A 29 -30.91 14.35 -2.49
N LEU A 30 -29.62 14.23 -2.22
CA LEU A 30 -28.67 13.57 -3.12
C LEU A 30 -29.07 12.11 -3.40
N PHE A 31 -29.44 11.35 -2.37
CA PHE A 31 -29.87 9.96 -2.56
C PHE A 31 -31.22 9.87 -3.30
N LYS A 32 -32.14 10.83 -3.12
CA LYS A 32 -33.36 10.90 -3.92
C LYS A 32 -33.06 11.12 -5.41
N PHE A 33 -32.14 12.03 -5.73
CA PHE A 33 -31.73 12.25 -7.11
C PHE A 33 -31.09 10.99 -7.72
N ILE A 34 -30.23 10.31 -6.98
CA ILE A 34 -29.66 9.04 -7.44
C ILE A 34 -30.75 8.00 -7.70
N ALA A 35 -31.75 7.90 -6.81
CA ALA A 35 -32.85 6.97 -7.00
C ALA A 35 -33.72 7.33 -8.23
N GLU A 36 -33.91 8.62 -8.51
CA GLU A 36 -34.62 9.09 -9.69
C GLU A 36 -33.84 8.78 -10.98
N ASP A 37 -32.53 9.00 -10.97
CA ASP A 37 -31.67 8.61 -12.09
C ASP A 37 -31.72 7.11 -12.36
N VAL A 38 -31.65 6.28 -11.31
CA VAL A 38 -31.79 4.82 -11.44
C VAL A 38 -33.15 4.46 -12.07
N ARG A 39 -34.25 5.05 -11.60
CA ARG A 39 -35.58 4.81 -12.18
C ARG A 39 -35.65 5.19 -13.66
N SER A 40 -35.01 6.29 -14.06
CA SER A 40 -34.98 6.70 -15.46
C SER A 40 -34.26 5.66 -16.34
N TYR A 41 -33.16 5.07 -15.85
CA TYR A 41 -32.49 3.99 -16.56
C TYR A 41 -33.32 2.72 -16.61
N LEU A 42 -34.00 2.32 -15.52
CA LEU A 42 -34.90 1.16 -15.54
C LEU A 42 -35.98 1.32 -16.61
N GLN A 43 -36.57 2.54 -16.77
CA GLN A 43 -37.52 2.85 -17.83
C GLN A 43 -36.89 2.72 -19.23
N ILE A 44 -35.67 3.21 -19.44
CA ILE A 44 -34.97 3.10 -20.73
C ILE A 44 -34.76 1.63 -21.11
N PHE A 45 -34.42 0.78 -20.14
CA PHE A 45 -34.23 -0.65 -20.36
C PHE A 45 -35.52 -1.46 -20.31
N ASN A 46 -36.68 -0.81 -20.02
CA ASN A 46 -37.97 -1.44 -19.88
C ASN A 46 -37.98 -2.62 -18.88
N VAL A 47 -37.42 -2.40 -17.69
CA VAL A 47 -37.40 -3.34 -16.58
C VAL A 47 -37.94 -2.71 -15.30
N ASP A 48 -38.47 -3.53 -14.39
CA ASP A 48 -39.17 -3.05 -13.19
C ASP A 48 -38.21 -2.84 -12.01
N SER A 49 -37.07 -3.54 -11.99
CA SER A 49 -36.12 -3.51 -10.87
C SER A 49 -34.67 -3.58 -11.31
N LEU A 50 -33.76 -3.22 -10.39
CA LEU A 50 -32.31 -3.43 -10.60
C LEU A 50 -31.97 -4.91 -10.72
N ASP A 51 -32.72 -5.78 -10.02
CA ASP A 51 -32.48 -7.23 -10.07
C ASP A 51 -32.70 -7.79 -11.48
N ASP A 52 -33.61 -7.16 -12.25
CA ASP A 52 -33.87 -7.55 -13.63
C ASP A 52 -32.77 -7.12 -14.61
N LEU A 53 -31.88 -6.22 -14.20
CA LEU A 53 -30.69 -5.83 -14.98
C LEU A 53 -29.47 -6.70 -14.67
N ILE A 54 -29.43 -7.38 -13.51
CA ILE A 54 -28.27 -8.14 -13.07
C ILE A 54 -28.08 -9.36 -13.98
N GLY A 55 -26.92 -9.44 -14.65
CA GLY A 55 -26.59 -10.50 -15.60
C GLY A 55 -26.98 -10.22 -17.05
N HIS A 56 -27.66 -9.11 -17.32
CA HIS A 56 -28.09 -8.71 -18.68
C HIS A 56 -27.06 -7.78 -19.36
N ALA A 57 -25.85 -8.27 -19.59
CA ALA A 57 -24.86 -7.50 -20.35
C ALA A 57 -25.19 -7.38 -21.85
N ASP A 58 -26.16 -8.12 -22.34
CA ASP A 58 -26.75 -7.97 -23.67
C ASP A 58 -27.42 -6.61 -23.89
N LEU A 59 -27.86 -5.97 -22.81
CA LEU A 59 -28.40 -4.61 -22.81
C LEU A 59 -27.31 -3.52 -22.95
N LEU A 60 -26.03 -3.88 -22.85
CA LEU A 60 -24.92 -2.95 -22.94
C LEU A 60 -24.37 -2.89 -24.37
N GLY A 61 -24.30 -1.69 -24.92
CA GLY A 61 -23.63 -1.41 -26.19
C GLY A 61 -22.20 -0.89 -25.95
N LEU A 62 -21.24 -1.36 -26.76
CA LEU A 62 -19.92 -0.71 -26.79
C LEU A 62 -20.04 0.63 -27.52
N LYS A 63 -19.77 1.74 -26.84
CA LYS A 63 -19.58 3.03 -27.48
C LYS A 63 -18.26 3.01 -28.22
N VAL A 64 -18.30 2.61 -29.50
CA VAL A 64 -17.12 2.52 -30.36
C VAL A 64 -16.62 3.92 -30.65
N MET A 65 -15.58 4.34 -29.94
CA MET A 65 -14.79 5.53 -30.28
C MET A 65 -13.51 5.15 -31.04
N ASP A 66 -13.17 3.86 -31.14
CA ASP A 66 -11.97 3.37 -31.82
C ASP A 66 -12.21 1.94 -32.37
N ASN A 67 -11.83 1.70 -33.63
CA ASN A 67 -12.00 0.42 -34.29
C ASN A 67 -11.03 -0.69 -33.78
N ASN A 68 -10.22 -0.39 -32.77
CA ASN A 68 -9.21 -1.26 -32.20
C ASN A 68 -9.56 -1.88 -30.83
N LEU A 69 -10.84 -2.02 -30.49
CA LEU A 69 -11.24 -2.67 -29.25
C LEU A 69 -10.81 -4.15 -29.22
N PRO A 70 -10.16 -4.60 -28.13
CA PRO A 70 -9.74 -5.98 -28.01
C PRO A 70 -10.91 -6.96 -28.18
N LYS A 71 -10.73 -8.04 -28.97
CA LYS A 71 -11.72 -9.10 -29.16
C LYS A 71 -12.21 -9.73 -27.84
N SER A 72 -11.40 -9.64 -26.78
CA SER A 72 -11.77 -10.07 -25.42
C SER A 72 -12.94 -9.28 -24.83
N LEU A 73 -13.09 -7.98 -25.16
CA LEU A 73 -14.18 -7.16 -24.68
C LEU A 73 -15.53 -7.60 -25.27
N HIS A 74 -15.54 -8.01 -26.55
CA HIS A 74 -16.73 -8.55 -27.21
C HIS A 74 -17.17 -9.89 -26.56
N LYS A 75 -16.21 -10.69 -26.06
CA LYS A 75 -16.52 -11.94 -25.33
C LYS A 75 -17.22 -11.68 -24.00
N LEU A 76 -16.85 -10.63 -23.28
CA LEU A 76 -17.47 -10.26 -21.99
C LEU A 76 -18.94 -9.89 -22.15
N LEU A 77 -19.32 -9.24 -23.25
CA LEU A 77 -20.71 -8.84 -23.51
C LEU A 77 -21.56 -9.98 -24.11
N ARG A 78 -20.94 -10.93 -24.84
CA ARG A 78 -21.68 -12.03 -25.50
C ARG A 78 -22.13 -13.16 -24.57
N ASN A 79 -21.48 -13.36 -23.42
CA ASN A 79 -21.69 -14.53 -22.56
C ASN A 79 -22.44 -14.21 -21.27
N ALA A 80 -23.10 -13.06 -21.17
CA ALA A 80 -23.56 -12.55 -19.90
C ALA A 80 -25.08 -12.64 -19.70
N VAL A 81 -25.82 -13.33 -20.57
CA VAL A 81 -27.22 -13.68 -20.27
C VAL A 81 -27.19 -14.93 -19.37
N SER A 82 -27.45 -14.74 -18.11
CA SER A 82 -27.55 -15.84 -17.15
C SER A 82 -28.93 -15.83 -16.52
N ASP A 83 -29.78 -16.74 -16.90
CA ASP A 83 -31.07 -17.03 -16.22
C ASP A 83 -30.87 -17.60 -14.80
N LYS A 84 -29.63 -17.71 -14.34
CA LYS A 84 -29.32 -18.18 -12.99
C LYS A 84 -29.53 -17.04 -12.01
N LYS A 85 -30.54 -17.16 -11.17
CA LYS A 85 -30.64 -16.37 -9.93
C LYS A 85 -29.27 -16.31 -9.28
N HIS A 86 -28.83 -15.08 -8.95
CA HIS A 86 -27.53 -14.83 -8.35
C HIS A 86 -27.26 -15.89 -7.26
N PRO A 87 -26.24 -16.72 -7.41
CA PRO A 87 -25.96 -17.75 -6.43
C PRO A 87 -25.51 -17.05 -5.17
N GLY A 88 -26.31 -16.76 -4.24
CA GLY A 88 -26.03 -16.08 -2.99
C GLY A 88 -24.55 -15.76 -2.71
N PHE A 89 -24.18 -15.24 -1.59
CA PHE A 89 -22.80 -14.84 -1.29
C PHE A 89 -21.85 -16.05 -1.41
N ILE A 90 -21.15 -16.18 -2.55
CA ILE A 90 -20.12 -17.17 -2.73
C ILE A 90 -18.86 -16.67 -2.01
N ARG A 91 -18.40 -17.37 -1.00
CA ARG A 91 -17.07 -17.15 -0.44
C ARG A 91 -16.03 -17.60 -1.47
N HIS A 92 -15.53 -16.67 -2.28
CA HIS A 92 -14.52 -16.95 -3.32
C HIS A 92 -13.15 -17.30 -2.76
N ASP A 93 -12.83 -16.89 -1.52
CA ASP A 93 -11.57 -17.19 -0.88
C ASP A 93 -11.77 -18.06 0.37
N GLU A 94 -11.50 -19.33 0.23
CA GLU A 94 -11.40 -20.26 1.36
C GLU A 94 -10.06 -20.11 2.11
N GLY A 95 -9.16 -19.24 1.65
CA GLY A 95 -7.81 -19.07 2.20
C GLY A 95 -6.94 -20.33 2.05
N ARG A 96 -7.09 -21.06 0.94
CA ARG A 96 -6.36 -22.32 0.70
C ARG A 96 -4.85 -22.11 0.78
N LEU A 97 -4.32 -21.12 0.06
CA LEU A 97 -2.90 -20.81 0.10
C LEU A 97 -2.47 -20.36 1.50
N SER A 98 -3.23 -19.45 2.15
CA SER A 98 -2.93 -19.00 3.51
C SER A 98 -2.92 -20.16 4.51
N ARG A 99 -3.85 -21.12 4.41
CA ARG A 99 -3.88 -22.32 5.27
C ARG A 99 -2.66 -23.23 5.04
N ARG A 100 -2.30 -23.44 3.78
CA ARG A 100 -1.13 -24.24 3.40
C ARG A 100 0.16 -23.61 3.93
N LEU A 101 0.38 -22.33 3.64
CA LEU A 101 1.53 -21.57 4.15
C LEU A 101 1.62 -21.66 5.67
N THR A 102 0.50 -21.42 6.37
CA THR A 102 0.47 -21.50 7.84
C THR A 102 0.85 -22.90 8.35
N SER A 103 0.32 -23.96 7.73
CA SER A 103 0.62 -25.34 8.12
C SER A 103 2.11 -25.66 7.99
N GLU A 104 2.72 -25.29 6.86
CA GLU A 104 4.14 -25.52 6.58
C GLU A 104 5.05 -24.74 7.56
N ILE A 105 4.75 -23.46 7.79
CA ILE A 105 5.48 -22.62 8.73
C ILE A 105 5.38 -23.14 10.16
N MET A 106 4.17 -23.45 10.61
CA MET A 106 3.97 -23.97 11.97
C MET A 106 4.68 -25.30 12.18
N LYS A 107 4.80 -26.15 11.15
CA LYS A 107 5.61 -27.36 11.20
C LYS A 107 7.10 -27.04 11.37
N GLY A 108 7.64 -26.11 10.60
CA GLY A 108 9.03 -25.65 10.72
C GLY A 108 9.33 -25.09 12.12
N LEU A 109 8.46 -24.21 12.63
CA LEU A 109 8.61 -23.60 13.95
C LEU A 109 8.60 -24.63 15.09
N ARG A 110 7.77 -25.66 15.02
CA ARG A 110 7.77 -26.77 16.00
C ARG A 110 9.10 -27.53 16.01
N SER A 111 9.75 -27.61 14.85
CA SER A 111 11.08 -28.25 14.69
C SER A 111 12.24 -27.26 14.87
N LYS A 112 11.96 -25.97 15.22
CA LYS A 112 12.95 -24.89 15.32
C LYS A 112 13.82 -24.76 14.06
N GLN A 113 13.17 -24.74 12.90
CA GLN A 113 13.81 -24.64 11.61
C GLN A 113 13.25 -23.48 10.81
N SER A 114 14.13 -22.73 10.15
CA SER A 114 13.74 -21.74 9.15
C SER A 114 13.01 -22.41 7.99
N THR A 115 11.99 -21.75 7.47
CA THR A 115 11.16 -22.30 6.40
C THR A 115 11.32 -21.48 5.13
N ILE A 116 11.59 -22.15 4.01
CA ILE A 116 11.64 -21.54 2.68
C ILE A 116 10.49 -22.11 1.87
N ILE A 117 9.63 -21.22 1.37
CA ILE A 117 8.40 -21.60 0.68
C ILE A 117 8.31 -20.87 -0.67
N GLN A 118 7.84 -21.58 -1.70
CA GLN A 118 7.64 -21.00 -3.02
C GLN A 118 6.31 -21.46 -3.63
N TYR A 119 5.45 -20.49 -4.00
CA TYR A 119 4.15 -20.77 -4.62
C TYR A 119 3.77 -19.70 -5.65
N PRO A 120 2.94 -20.06 -6.64
CA PRO A 120 2.18 -19.07 -7.39
C PRO A 120 1.11 -18.45 -6.50
N VAL A 121 0.75 -17.20 -6.80
CA VAL A 121 -0.30 -16.45 -6.13
C VAL A 121 -1.22 -15.79 -7.15
N SER A 122 -2.50 -15.75 -6.86
CA SER A 122 -3.53 -15.11 -7.67
C SER A 122 -4.21 -13.97 -6.91
N ASN A 123 -4.99 -13.15 -7.61
CA ASN A 123 -5.75 -12.06 -6.99
C ASN A 123 -6.86 -12.55 -6.02
N GLU A 124 -7.19 -13.82 -6.05
CA GLU A 124 -8.10 -14.44 -5.09
C GLU A 124 -7.42 -14.69 -3.73
N ASP A 125 -6.08 -14.82 -3.70
CA ASP A 125 -5.32 -15.06 -2.49
C ASP A 125 -5.13 -13.75 -1.71
N ARG A 126 -6.02 -13.50 -0.77
CA ARG A 126 -6.04 -12.29 0.06
C ARG A 126 -5.38 -12.49 1.41
N SER A 127 -4.91 -11.38 2.00
CA SER A 127 -4.39 -11.33 3.38
C SER A 127 -3.30 -12.36 3.66
N ILE A 128 -2.46 -12.65 2.65
CA ILE A 128 -1.29 -13.52 2.81
C ILE A 128 -0.40 -12.97 3.94
N GLY A 129 -0.04 -13.83 4.91
CA GLY A 129 0.73 -13.46 6.11
C GLY A 129 -0.13 -13.28 7.38
N ALA A 130 -1.37 -12.79 7.26
CA ALA A 130 -2.21 -12.50 8.43
C ALA A 130 -2.53 -13.75 9.26
N ARG A 131 -2.89 -14.86 8.60
CA ARG A 131 -3.22 -16.11 9.29
C ARG A 131 -2.02 -16.69 10.05
N VAL A 132 -0.85 -16.74 9.45
CA VAL A 132 0.36 -17.24 10.09
C VAL A 132 0.75 -16.37 11.28
N SER A 133 0.63 -15.05 11.17
CA SER A 133 0.89 -14.12 12.29
C SER A 133 -0.08 -14.36 13.45
N GLY A 134 -1.35 -14.64 13.16
CA GLY A 134 -2.36 -15.01 14.16
C GLY A 134 -2.00 -16.31 14.88
N GLU A 135 -1.69 -17.37 14.15
CA GLU A 135 -1.31 -18.66 14.72
C GLU A 135 -0.04 -18.58 15.55
N VAL A 136 0.98 -17.86 15.08
CA VAL A 136 2.21 -17.61 15.85
C VAL A 136 1.91 -16.87 17.16
N SER A 137 1.00 -15.91 17.14
CA SER A 137 0.62 -15.15 18.33
C SER A 137 -0.16 -16.01 19.34
N ILE A 138 -1.15 -16.77 18.87
CA ILE A 138 -1.96 -17.67 19.71
C ILE A 138 -1.06 -18.72 20.38
N ASN A 139 -0.11 -19.29 19.65
CA ASN A 139 0.79 -20.32 20.13
C ASN A 139 2.04 -19.76 20.84
N LYS A 140 2.17 -18.45 21.03
CA LYS A 140 3.30 -17.76 21.67
C LYS A 140 4.67 -18.10 21.04
N LEU A 141 4.70 -18.30 19.74
CA LEU A 141 5.91 -18.70 18.98
C LEU A 141 6.68 -17.51 18.38
N GLY A 142 6.47 -16.29 18.86
CA GLY A 142 7.08 -15.08 18.30
C GLY A 142 8.60 -15.11 18.32
N GLU A 143 9.21 -15.45 19.44
CA GLU A 143 10.66 -15.55 19.56
C GLU A 143 11.22 -16.71 18.72
N VAL A 144 10.53 -17.86 18.72
CA VAL A 144 10.93 -19.00 17.87
C VAL A 144 10.93 -18.61 16.39
N LEU A 145 9.93 -17.84 15.93
CA LEU A 145 9.86 -17.36 14.56
C LEU A 145 10.98 -16.36 14.26
N LYS A 146 11.31 -15.48 15.19
CA LYS A 146 12.40 -14.51 15.04
C LYS A 146 13.77 -15.20 14.89
N ASP A 147 14.02 -16.23 15.71
CA ASP A 147 15.24 -17.03 15.63
C ASP A 147 15.29 -17.98 14.43
N ASN A 148 14.12 -18.35 13.88
CA ASN A 148 13.97 -19.27 12.75
C ASN A 148 13.08 -18.62 11.68
N PRO A 149 13.56 -17.60 10.95
CA PRO A 149 12.75 -16.81 10.04
C PRO A 149 12.21 -17.63 8.88
N THR A 150 11.05 -17.21 8.39
CA THR A 150 10.38 -17.80 7.23
C THR A 150 10.54 -16.90 6.01
N HIS A 151 10.97 -17.48 4.89
CA HIS A 151 11.11 -16.81 3.61
C HIS A 151 10.07 -17.37 2.62
N ILE A 152 9.10 -16.52 2.26
CA ILE A 152 8.00 -16.88 1.36
C ILE A 152 8.19 -16.16 0.04
N SER A 153 8.49 -16.90 -1.03
CA SER A 153 8.63 -16.38 -2.38
C SER A 153 7.37 -16.72 -3.18
N LEU A 154 6.69 -15.69 -3.69
CA LEU A 154 5.46 -15.84 -4.46
C LEU A 154 5.63 -15.25 -5.85
N SER A 155 4.90 -15.79 -6.83
CA SER A 155 4.92 -15.30 -8.21
C SER A 155 3.49 -15.15 -8.75
N GLY A 156 3.18 -13.97 -9.32
CA GLY A 156 1.85 -13.67 -9.87
C GLY A 156 1.28 -12.35 -9.39
N ALA A 157 -0.05 -12.25 -9.32
CA ALA A 157 -0.77 -11.07 -8.86
C ALA A 157 -1.44 -11.37 -7.50
N ALA A 158 -0.88 -10.86 -6.42
CA ALA A 158 -1.43 -11.07 -5.08
C ALA A 158 -2.69 -10.22 -4.85
N GLY A 159 -3.67 -10.78 -4.16
CA GLY A 159 -4.90 -10.12 -3.77
C GLY A 159 -4.71 -9.06 -2.68
N GLN A 160 -5.81 -8.47 -2.23
CA GLN A 160 -5.83 -7.41 -1.20
C GLN A 160 -5.13 -7.84 0.09
N SER A 161 -4.48 -6.86 0.74
CA SER A 161 -3.88 -7.02 2.07
C SER A 161 -2.72 -8.03 2.09
N PHE A 162 -1.94 -8.09 1.00
CA PHE A 162 -0.70 -8.86 0.95
C PHE A 162 0.27 -8.39 2.05
N GLY A 163 0.74 -9.30 2.89
CA GLY A 163 1.61 -8.97 4.03
C GLY A 163 0.90 -8.25 5.18
N ALA A 164 -0.44 -8.27 5.24
CA ALA A 164 -1.15 -7.67 6.37
C ALA A 164 -0.80 -8.35 7.69
N PHE A 165 -0.53 -7.52 8.72
CA PHE A 165 -0.25 -7.93 10.09
C PHE A 165 0.96 -8.85 10.26
N ILE A 166 1.87 -8.92 9.27
CA ILE A 166 3.10 -9.69 9.46
C ILE A 166 3.97 -9.08 10.55
N ARG A 167 4.84 -9.89 11.07
CA ARG A 167 5.71 -9.61 12.23
C ARG A 167 7.13 -10.06 11.96
N ASP A 168 8.03 -9.77 12.88
CA ASP A 168 9.43 -10.20 12.79
C ASP A 168 9.54 -11.69 12.52
N GLY A 169 10.48 -12.06 11.66
CA GLY A 169 10.71 -13.41 11.19
C GLY A 169 9.87 -13.84 9.99
N ILE A 170 8.92 -13.01 9.49
CA ILE A 170 8.18 -13.28 8.25
C ILE A 170 8.71 -12.40 7.13
N ASN A 171 9.31 -13.01 6.09
CA ASN A 171 9.85 -12.33 4.93
C ASN A 171 9.09 -12.75 3.67
N LEU A 172 8.40 -11.81 3.03
CA LEU A 172 7.59 -12.01 1.83
C LEU A 172 8.30 -11.42 0.62
N LYS A 173 8.51 -12.21 -0.43
CA LYS A 173 8.98 -11.76 -1.73
C LYS A 173 7.95 -12.08 -2.80
N LEU A 174 7.53 -11.07 -3.55
CA LEU A 174 6.58 -11.22 -4.66
C LEU A 174 7.23 -10.82 -5.98
N ILE A 175 7.31 -11.74 -6.92
CA ILE A 175 7.65 -11.48 -8.31
C ILE A 175 6.33 -11.27 -9.08
N GLY A 176 5.93 -10.02 -9.26
CA GLY A 176 4.63 -9.69 -9.85
C GLY A 176 4.06 -8.39 -9.33
N SER A 177 2.75 -8.37 -9.04
CA SER A 177 2.05 -7.20 -8.53
C SER A 177 1.14 -7.55 -7.35
N ALA A 178 0.82 -6.56 -6.52
CA ALA A 178 -0.11 -6.72 -5.42
C ALA A 178 -1.26 -5.70 -5.50
N ASN A 179 -2.40 -6.07 -4.94
CA ASN A 179 -3.57 -5.21 -4.85
C ASN A 179 -3.42 -4.21 -3.68
N ASP A 180 -4.50 -3.60 -3.21
CA ASP A 180 -4.52 -2.61 -2.15
C ASP A 180 -4.09 -3.17 -0.77
N TYR A 181 -3.70 -2.27 0.13
CA TYR A 181 -3.41 -2.55 1.54
C TYR A 181 -2.21 -3.47 1.80
N VAL A 182 -1.19 -3.46 0.93
CA VAL A 182 0.06 -4.18 1.21
C VAL A 182 0.67 -3.70 2.53
N GLY A 183 1.05 -4.64 3.40
CA GLY A 183 1.65 -4.32 4.71
C GLY A 183 0.70 -3.63 5.69
N LYS A 184 -0.63 -3.72 5.50
CA LYS A 184 -1.60 -3.15 6.45
C LYS A 184 -1.38 -3.71 7.86
N GLY A 185 -1.19 -2.80 8.84
CA GLY A 185 -0.98 -3.20 10.24
C GLY A 185 0.28 -4.04 10.47
N MET A 186 1.23 -4.01 9.54
CA MET A 186 2.52 -4.68 9.66
C MET A 186 3.25 -4.21 10.92
N GLY A 187 3.76 -5.15 11.72
CA GLY A 187 4.47 -4.86 12.96
C GLY A 187 5.96 -5.19 12.92
N GLY A 188 6.41 -5.90 11.88
CA GLY A 188 7.80 -6.34 11.68
C GLY A 188 7.93 -7.16 10.40
N GLY A 189 9.08 -7.80 10.19
CA GLY A 189 9.38 -8.58 9.01
C GLY A 189 9.62 -7.75 7.77
N SER A 190 9.65 -8.37 6.60
CA SER A 190 9.92 -7.68 5.34
C SER A 190 8.98 -8.06 4.21
N ILE A 191 8.72 -7.10 3.32
CA ILE A 191 7.97 -7.30 2.07
C ILE A 191 8.79 -6.75 0.92
N THR A 192 9.02 -7.56 -0.10
CA THR A 192 9.68 -7.16 -1.35
C THR A 192 8.74 -7.43 -2.53
N ILE A 193 8.50 -6.44 -3.39
CA ILE A 193 7.70 -6.60 -4.61
C ILE A 193 8.54 -6.17 -5.82
N ILE A 194 8.66 -7.09 -6.79
CA ILE A 194 9.41 -6.90 -8.02
C ILE A 194 8.48 -7.14 -9.20
N PRO A 195 8.10 -6.10 -9.97
CA PRO A 195 7.25 -6.28 -11.15
C PRO A 195 7.87 -7.22 -12.18
N GLN A 196 7.05 -8.07 -12.78
CA GLN A 196 7.50 -9.02 -13.79
C GLN A 196 7.50 -8.39 -15.20
N GLY A 197 8.53 -8.62 -15.98
CA GLY A 197 8.51 -8.42 -17.43
C GLY A 197 8.65 -7.00 -17.97
N THR A 198 8.97 -5.99 -17.18
CA THR A 198 9.07 -4.60 -17.64
C THR A 198 10.53 -4.10 -17.74
N LYS A 199 10.93 -3.62 -18.93
CA LYS A 199 12.22 -2.93 -19.12
C LYS A 199 12.28 -1.57 -18.40
N ASN A 200 11.14 -0.88 -18.22
CA ASN A 200 10.98 0.38 -17.51
C ASN A 200 10.20 0.18 -16.21
N LYS A 201 10.82 -0.40 -15.21
CA LYS A 201 10.19 -0.75 -13.92
C LYS A 201 9.61 0.48 -13.19
N GLY A 202 10.28 1.63 -13.22
CA GLY A 202 9.84 2.86 -12.53
C GLY A 202 8.53 3.50 -13.05
N ALA A 203 8.03 3.10 -14.23
CA ALA A 203 6.73 3.55 -14.75
C ALA A 203 5.57 2.60 -14.39
N TYR A 204 5.85 1.41 -13.86
CA TYR A 204 4.87 0.37 -13.60
C TYR A 204 4.29 0.46 -12.20
N HIS A 205 2.97 0.38 -12.07
CA HIS A 205 2.29 0.26 -10.77
C HIS A 205 2.42 -1.17 -10.25
N ALA A 206 3.31 -1.36 -9.28
CA ALA A 206 3.62 -2.66 -8.70
C ALA A 206 2.66 -3.06 -7.58
N ALA A 207 2.03 -2.06 -6.93
CA ALA A 207 1.05 -2.29 -5.88
C ALA A 207 -0.06 -1.21 -5.91
N GLY A 208 -1.21 -1.56 -5.35
CA GLY A 208 -2.39 -0.70 -5.29
C GLY A 208 -2.30 0.42 -4.26
N ASN A 209 -3.42 0.72 -3.61
CA ASN A 209 -3.59 1.86 -2.71
C ASN A 209 -3.36 1.50 -1.23
N ALA A 210 -3.18 2.52 -0.39
CA ALA A 210 -3.12 2.41 1.08
C ALA A 210 -2.05 1.42 1.60
N ILE A 211 -0.89 1.44 0.96
CA ILE A 211 0.27 0.63 1.35
C ILE A 211 0.77 1.08 2.72
N LEU A 212 1.13 0.13 3.60
CA LEU A 212 1.54 0.35 5.00
C LEU A 212 0.49 1.07 5.87
N TYR A 213 -0.80 0.92 5.55
CA TYR A 213 -1.86 1.49 6.37
C TYR A 213 -1.74 1.05 7.84
N GLY A 214 -1.43 2.00 8.72
CA GLY A 214 -1.31 1.73 10.16
C GLY A 214 -0.18 0.78 10.53
N ALA A 215 0.86 0.67 9.71
CA ALA A 215 2.04 -0.14 10.04
C ALA A 215 2.78 0.47 11.23
N THR A 216 3.24 -0.39 12.15
CA THR A 216 3.97 -0.01 13.36
C THR A 216 5.43 -0.41 13.33
N GLY A 217 5.86 -1.16 12.31
CA GLY A 217 7.22 -1.63 12.10
C GLY A 217 7.36 -2.36 10.77
N GLY A 218 8.53 -2.99 10.56
CA GLY A 218 8.85 -3.77 9.38
C GLY A 218 9.38 -2.95 8.20
N GLN A 219 9.79 -3.64 7.15
CA GLN A 219 10.45 -3.07 5.98
C GLN A 219 9.70 -3.42 4.69
N LEU A 220 9.58 -2.45 3.76
CA LEU A 220 8.91 -2.63 2.48
C LEU A 220 9.78 -2.09 1.34
N TYR A 221 10.04 -2.91 0.33
CA TYR A 221 10.82 -2.55 -0.85
C TYR A 221 10.06 -2.87 -2.13
N ILE A 222 9.71 -1.85 -2.92
CA ILE A 222 8.95 -2.02 -4.16
C ILE A 222 9.69 -1.36 -5.32
N SER A 223 10.21 -2.15 -6.27
CA SER A 223 10.81 -1.62 -7.51
C SER A 223 9.73 -1.27 -8.53
N GLY A 224 8.99 -0.20 -8.24
CA GLY A 224 7.90 0.31 -9.05
C GLY A 224 7.10 1.38 -8.31
N ARG A 225 6.10 1.91 -9.00
CA ARG A 225 5.18 2.89 -8.42
C ARG A 225 4.10 2.20 -7.58
N VAL A 226 3.57 2.94 -6.63
CA VAL A 226 2.41 2.51 -5.82
C VAL A 226 1.24 3.48 -5.99
N GLY A 227 0.06 3.04 -5.61
CA GLY A 227 -1.17 3.79 -5.70
C GLY A 227 -1.27 4.96 -4.71
N GLN A 228 -2.50 5.37 -4.43
CA GLN A 228 -2.81 6.46 -3.51
C GLN A 228 -2.62 6.04 -2.05
N ARG A 229 -2.43 7.02 -1.16
CA ARG A 229 -2.33 6.85 0.29
C ARG A 229 -1.20 5.90 0.72
N PHE A 230 -0.07 5.96 0.01
CA PHE A 230 1.14 5.29 0.45
C PHE A 230 1.61 5.83 1.81
N GLY A 231 1.81 4.95 2.79
CA GLY A 231 2.23 5.33 4.14
C GLY A 231 1.16 6.01 4.99
N VAL A 232 -0.13 5.93 4.59
CA VAL A 232 -1.23 6.51 5.37
C VAL A 232 -1.26 5.91 6.78
N ARG A 233 -1.25 6.78 7.80
CA ARG A 233 -1.19 6.39 9.22
C ARG A 233 -0.04 5.45 9.58
N ASN A 234 1.04 5.44 8.79
CA ASN A 234 2.26 4.72 9.17
C ASN A 234 2.81 5.33 10.47
N SER A 235 3.18 4.48 11.42
CA SER A 235 3.72 4.90 12.73
C SER A 235 5.09 4.30 13.06
N GLY A 236 5.65 3.41 12.19
CA GLY A 236 6.94 2.79 12.45
C GLY A 236 7.54 2.02 11.27
N GLY A 237 6.75 1.73 10.23
CA GLY A 237 7.23 1.01 9.06
C GLY A 237 8.24 1.82 8.23
N ILE A 238 9.19 1.13 7.62
CA ILE A 238 10.19 1.69 6.71
C ILE A 238 9.87 1.23 5.29
N ALA A 239 9.89 2.14 4.32
CA ALA A 239 9.64 1.75 2.93
C ALA A 239 10.43 2.54 1.90
N VAL A 240 10.80 1.86 0.80
CA VAL A 240 11.36 2.46 -0.41
C VAL A 240 10.49 2.10 -1.61
N VAL A 241 10.02 3.11 -2.34
CA VAL A 241 9.21 2.96 -3.56
C VAL A 241 9.70 3.87 -4.67
N GLU A 242 9.44 3.52 -5.94
CA GLU A 242 9.90 4.29 -7.09
C GLU A 242 8.87 5.33 -7.59
N GLY A 243 7.96 5.73 -6.73
CA GLY A 243 6.96 6.76 -6.93
C GLY A 243 5.60 6.36 -6.35
N CYS A 244 4.73 7.34 -6.15
CA CYS A 244 3.39 7.11 -5.61
C CYS A 244 2.37 8.09 -6.20
N SER A 245 1.11 7.78 -5.98
CA SER A 245 -0.01 8.64 -6.37
C SER A 245 -0.38 9.63 -5.24
N ALA A 246 -1.57 10.20 -5.26
CA ALA A 246 -2.03 11.20 -4.31
C ALA A 246 -2.09 10.71 -2.85
N HIS A 247 -2.07 11.65 -1.90
CA HIS A 247 -2.27 11.42 -0.47
C HIS A 247 -1.18 10.58 0.21
N ALA A 248 0.05 10.54 -0.32
CA ALA A 248 1.14 9.83 0.35
C ALA A 248 1.47 10.48 1.70
N ALA A 249 1.86 9.67 2.70
CA ALA A 249 2.16 10.06 4.08
C ALA A 249 1.00 10.77 4.81
N GLU A 250 -0.24 10.59 4.36
CA GLU A 250 -1.43 11.18 5.01
C GLU A 250 -1.58 10.64 6.44
N TYR A 251 -1.65 11.56 7.43
CA TYR A 251 -1.74 11.22 8.87
C TYR A 251 -0.61 10.30 9.38
N MET A 252 0.55 10.32 8.75
CA MET A 252 1.72 9.58 9.22
C MET A 252 2.20 10.13 10.57
N THR A 253 2.55 9.25 11.49
CA THR A 253 2.97 9.59 12.86
C THR A 253 4.35 9.06 13.22
N GLY A 254 4.97 8.21 12.39
CA GLY A 254 6.28 7.62 12.64
C GLY A 254 6.76 6.79 11.44
N GLY A 255 7.98 6.25 11.54
CA GLY A 255 8.61 5.49 10.48
C GLY A 255 9.35 6.34 9.45
N THR A 256 9.87 5.70 8.40
CA THR A 256 10.65 6.37 7.34
C THR A 256 10.16 5.92 5.96
N LEU A 257 9.79 6.86 5.11
CA LEU A 257 9.42 6.59 3.72
C LEU A 257 10.43 7.23 2.78
N ILE A 258 10.85 6.50 1.75
CA ILE A 258 11.73 7.00 0.69
C ILE A 258 11.03 6.83 -0.65
N ILE A 259 10.85 7.94 -1.37
CA ILE A 259 10.14 7.99 -2.64
C ILE A 259 11.11 8.45 -3.72
N LEU A 260 11.50 7.53 -4.60
CA LEU A 260 12.51 7.72 -5.65
C LEU A 260 11.92 8.25 -6.96
N GLY A 261 10.68 8.70 -6.95
CA GLY A 261 9.98 9.19 -8.14
C GLY A 261 8.91 10.21 -7.83
N SER A 262 7.98 10.41 -8.78
CA SER A 262 6.92 11.41 -8.63
C SER A 262 5.93 11.06 -7.52
N VAL A 263 5.36 12.10 -6.92
CA VAL A 263 4.26 12.03 -5.95
C VAL A 263 2.99 12.65 -6.54
N GLY A 264 1.83 12.32 -5.98
CA GLY A 264 0.55 12.95 -6.34
C GLY A 264 0.15 14.07 -5.39
N PHE A 265 -1.01 14.67 -5.62
CA PHE A 265 -1.56 15.76 -4.82
C PHE A 265 -1.79 15.38 -3.35
N ASN A 266 -1.88 16.39 -2.51
CA ASN A 266 -2.19 16.29 -1.09
C ASN A 266 -1.16 15.46 -0.30
N PHE A 267 0.09 15.52 -0.74
CA PHE A 267 1.22 14.86 -0.07
C PHE A 267 1.39 15.39 1.36
N GLY A 268 1.61 14.49 2.32
CA GLY A 268 1.90 14.81 3.72
C GLY A 268 0.72 15.38 4.51
N ALA A 269 -0.51 15.31 4.01
CA ALA A 269 -1.68 15.87 4.68
C ALA A 269 -1.85 15.33 6.10
N GLY A 270 -1.83 16.24 7.09
CA GLY A 270 -2.00 15.87 8.50
C GLY A 270 -0.87 15.00 9.08
N MET A 271 0.26 14.90 8.41
CA MET A 271 1.46 14.24 8.94
C MET A 271 1.94 14.96 10.20
N THR A 272 2.13 14.23 11.29
CA THR A 272 2.55 14.78 12.62
C THR A 272 3.84 14.18 13.15
N GLY A 273 4.39 13.16 12.48
CA GLY A 273 5.64 12.51 12.87
C GLY A 273 6.16 11.56 11.80
N GLY A 274 7.32 11.02 12.03
CA GLY A 274 8.06 10.24 11.05
C GLY A 274 8.85 11.11 10.08
N LYS A 275 9.41 10.47 9.06
CA LYS A 275 10.27 11.12 8.06
C LYS A 275 9.94 10.63 6.66
N VAL A 276 9.87 11.55 5.71
CA VAL A 276 9.74 11.21 4.29
C VAL A 276 10.85 11.90 3.50
N ILE A 277 11.66 11.11 2.80
CA ILE A 277 12.72 11.57 1.89
C ILE A 277 12.20 11.41 0.46
N VAL A 278 12.11 12.51 -0.29
CA VAL A 278 11.50 12.53 -1.63
C VAL A 278 12.48 13.05 -2.67
N LEU A 279 12.64 12.29 -3.76
CA LEU A 279 13.39 12.74 -4.94
C LEU A 279 12.57 13.81 -5.70
N LYS A 280 13.12 15.00 -5.87
CA LYS A 280 12.50 16.12 -6.59
C LYS A 280 12.52 15.91 -8.11
N THR A 281 11.64 15.06 -8.63
CA THR A 281 11.57 14.76 -10.07
C THR A 281 10.62 15.67 -10.85
N GLN A 282 9.72 16.38 -10.14
CA GLN A 282 8.63 17.13 -10.76
C GLN A 282 8.92 18.64 -10.76
N LYS A 283 8.66 19.29 -11.90
CA LYS A 283 8.58 20.75 -11.95
C LYS A 283 7.43 21.20 -11.04
N ASN A 284 7.62 22.30 -10.32
CA ASN A 284 6.62 22.86 -9.39
C ASN A 284 6.17 21.85 -8.31
N PHE A 285 7.14 21.12 -7.73
CA PHE A 285 6.88 20.10 -6.68
C PHE A 285 5.99 20.62 -5.55
N SER A 286 6.10 21.92 -5.19
CA SER A 286 5.30 22.55 -4.13
C SER A 286 3.78 22.44 -4.32
N GLN A 287 3.30 22.37 -5.55
CA GLN A 287 1.84 22.25 -5.82
C GLN A 287 1.24 20.91 -5.37
N TYR A 288 2.08 19.87 -5.17
CA TYR A 288 1.64 18.56 -4.72
C TYR A 288 1.57 18.45 -3.20
N ILE A 289 2.22 19.37 -2.47
CA ILE A 289 2.33 19.34 -1.02
C ILE A 289 1.04 19.89 -0.40
N SER A 290 0.50 19.18 0.59
CA SER A 290 -0.64 19.66 1.37
C SER A 290 -0.25 20.89 2.20
N LYS A 291 -1.19 21.84 2.38
CA LYS A 291 -1.02 22.97 3.30
C LYS A 291 -0.86 22.55 4.76
N SER A 292 -1.25 21.34 5.12
CA SER A 292 -1.11 20.77 6.46
C SER A 292 0.07 19.82 6.61
N ALA A 293 0.90 19.68 5.56
CA ALA A 293 2.14 18.91 5.64
C ALA A 293 3.16 19.64 6.52
N PRO A 294 4.12 18.92 7.14
CA PRO A 294 5.29 19.55 7.74
C PRO A 294 6.06 20.38 6.71
N GLU A 295 6.76 21.40 7.16
CA GLU A 295 7.68 22.13 6.31
C GLU A 295 8.78 21.19 5.79
N SER A 296 9.15 21.39 4.52
CA SER A 296 10.27 20.65 3.93
C SER A 296 11.59 21.27 4.37
N ARG A 297 12.60 20.44 4.55
CA ARG A 297 13.95 20.87 4.90
C ARG A 297 15.00 20.19 4.00
N GLU A 298 16.20 20.70 4.05
CA GLU A 298 17.36 20.04 3.46
C GLU A 298 17.75 18.78 4.23
N MET A 299 18.51 17.90 3.58
CA MET A 299 19.03 16.69 4.20
C MET A 299 20.15 17.04 5.20
N ASN A 300 20.14 16.35 6.32
CA ASN A 300 21.24 16.35 7.29
C ASN A 300 22.03 15.01 7.23
N ASP A 301 23.06 14.86 8.06
CA ASP A 301 23.94 13.70 8.06
C ASP A 301 23.20 12.38 8.33
N ILE A 302 22.19 12.37 9.21
CA ILE A 302 21.35 11.20 9.47
C ILE A 302 20.56 10.83 8.21
N ASP A 303 19.99 11.81 7.52
CA ASP A 303 19.21 11.56 6.31
C ASP A 303 20.08 10.97 5.19
N LEU A 304 21.32 11.44 5.08
CA LEU A 304 22.30 10.90 4.11
C LEU A 304 22.68 9.45 4.45
N LEU A 305 22.96 9.16 5.72
CA LEU A 305 23.26 7.81 6.20
C LEU A 305 22.10 6.84 5.94
N GLU A 306 20.89 7.23 6.36
CA GLU A 306 19.69 6.41 6.17
C GLU A 306 19.37 6.23 4.68
N LEU A 307 19.44 7.29 3.87
CA LEU A 307 19.17 7.17 2.43
C LEU A 307 20.14 6.19 1.77
N ARG A 308 21.44 6.25 2.09
CA ARG A 308 22.43 5.31 1.57
C ARG A 308 22.11 3.87 1.96
N ALA A 309 21.86 3.63 3.24
CA ALA A 309 21.56 2.30 3.74
C ALA A 309 20.31 1.71 3.08
N PHE A 310 19.22 2.47 3.03
CA PHE A 310 17.96 2.00 2.44
C PHE A 310 18.01 1.87 0.91
N LEU A 311 18.80 2.67 0.20
CA LEU A 311 19.05 2.47 -1.23
C LEU A 311 19.81 1.17 -1.48
N ASN A 312 20.88 0.90 -0.71
CA ASN A 312 21.61 -0.35 -0.82
C ASN A 312 20.70 -1.56 -0.55
N LYS A 313 19.89 -1.51 0.52
CA LYS A 313 18.94 -2.58 0.84
C LYS A 313 17.88 -2.73 -0.24
N HIS A 314 17.37 -1.62 -0.78
CA HIS A 314 16.42 -1.66 -1.90
C HIS A 314 17.02 -2.29 -3.16
N ILE A 315 18.28 -2.01 -3.47
CA ILE A 315 19.01 -2.62 -4.59
C ILE A 315 19.21 -4.13 -4.33
N GLU A 316 19.66 -4.51 -3.14
CA GLU A 316 19.83 -5.91 -2.73
C GLU A 316 18.52 -6.70 -2.90
N GLN A 317 17.43 -6.17 -2.37
CA GLN A 317 16.13 -6.84 -2.36
C GLN A 317 15.45 -6.90 -3.73
N THR A 318 15.60 -5.85 -4.54
CA THR A 318 14.80 -5.68 -5.77
C THR A 318 15.60 -5.67 -7.07
N GLY A 319 16.90 -5.41 -7.00
CA GLY A 319 17.74 -5.17 -8.17
C GLY A 319 17.43 -3.85 -8.90
N SER A 320 16.87 -2.83 -8.21
CA SER A 320 16.43 -1.56 -8.80
C SER A 320 17.55 -0.84 -9.53
N GLU A 321 17.43 -0.64 -10.84
CA GLU A 321 18.36 0.16 -11.64
C GLU A 321 18.25 1.65 -11.31
N LEU A 322 17.02 2.14 -11.03
CA LEU A 322 16.81 3.52 -10.60
C LEU A 322 17.60 3.84 -9.32
N ALA A 323 17.52 2.97 -8.33
CA ALA A 323 18.24 3.16 -7.07
C ALA A 323 19.77 3.11 -7.28
N LYS A 324 20.27 2.22 -8.16
CA LYS A 324 21.69 2.18 -8.55
C LYS A 324 22.15 3.50 -9.18
N ASP A 325 21.34 4.06 -10.06
CA ASP A 325 21.67 5.32 -10.73
C ASP A 325 21.61 6.52 -9.78
N ILE A 326 20.71 6.49 -8.81
CA ILE A 326 20.65 7.50 -7.74
C ILE A 326 21.88 7.39 -6.84
N LEU A 327 22.29 6.18 -6.46
CA LEU A 327 23.43 5.93 -5.61
C LEU A 327 24.74 6.47 -6.22
N LYS A 328 24.93 6.34 -7.55
CA LYS A 328 26.08 6.92 -8.26
C LYS A 328 26.17 8.45 -8.17
N LYS A 329 25.05 9.14 -7.89
CA LYS A 329 24.93 10.60 -7.81
C LYS A 329 24.96 11.14 -6.38
N GLU A 330 25.54 10.42 -5.46
CA GLU A 330 25.49 10.73 -4.02
C GLU A 330 25.91 12.18 -3.69
N LYS A 331 26.93 12.72 -4.37
CA LYS A 331 27.39 14.11 -4.21
C LYS A 331 26.31 15.17 -4.47
N ASP A 332 25.29 14.81 -5.21
CA ASP A 332 24.19 15.71 -5.61
C ASP A 332 22.92 15.53 -4.78
N TRP A 333 22.89 14.56 -3.83
CA TRP A 333 21.67 14.21 -3.10
C TRP A 333 21.01 15.38 -2.38
N SER A 334 21.80 16.27 -1.76
CA SER A 334 21.27 17.47 -1.09
C SER A 334 20.46 18.38 -2.02
N LYS A 335 20.82 18.40 -3.32
CA LYS A 335 20.09 19.13 -4.36
C LYS A 335 18.91 18.31 -4.93
N MET A 336 19.05 16.98 -4.98
CA MET A 336 18.08 16.09 -5.60
C MET A 336 16.90 15.76 -4.69
N PHE A 337 17.13 15.69 -3.37
CA PHE A 337 16.12 15.28 -2.40
C PHE A 337 15.63 16.44 -1.55
N THR A 338 14.48 16.25 -0.93
CA THR A 338 13.95 17.07 0.15
C THR A 338 13.37 16.16 1.22
N VAL A 339 13.33 16.63 2.46
CA VAL A 339 12.88 15.88 3.63
C VAL A 339 11.70 16.56 4.28
N PHE A 340 10.69 15.77 4.64
CA PHE A 340 9.55 16.20 5.45
C PHE A 340 9.60 15.50 6.80
N GLY A 341 9.48 16.26 7.88
CA GLY A 341 9.58 15.73 9.24
C GLY A 341 11.00 15.30 9.65
N GLY A 342 11.08 14.42 10.65
CA GLY A 342 12.33 13.99 11.25
C GLY A 342 13.00 15.06 12.12
N ILE A 343 14.22 14.79 12.60
CA ILE A 343 15.01 15.69 13.44
C ILE A 343 15.73 16.70 12.54
N ALA A 344 15.54 17.98 12.82
CA ALA A 344 16.20 19.06 12.06
C ALA A 344 17.62 19.34 12.57
N ASN A 345 17.77 19.48 13.89
CA ASN A 345 19.07 19.72 14.54
C ASN A 345 19.60 18.39 15.07
N VAL A 346 20.69 17.91 14.49
CA VAL A 346 21.28 16.60 14.75
C VAL A 346 22.42 16.73 15.73
N THR A 347 22.45 15.87 16.75
CA THR A 347 23.55 15.69 17.69
C THR A 347 24.37 14.44 17.33
N GLU A 348 25.59 14.30 17.90
CA GLU A 348 26.40 13.06 17.73
C GLU A 348 25.66 11.82 18.25
N SER A 349 24.94 11.94 19.36
CA SER A 349 24.11 10.84 19.90
C SER A 349 23.01 10.41 18.95
N ASP A 350 22.41 11.34 18.19
CA ASP A 350 21.40 11.03 17.19
C ASP A 350 22.01 10.25 16.01
N ILE A 351 23.24 10.59 15.61
CA ILE A 351 23.98 9.89 14.55
C ILE A 351 24.29 8.45 14.98
N ASP A 352 24.75 8.25 16.20
CA ASP A 352 25.07 6.91 16.71
C ASP A 352 23.80 6.06 16.86
N THR A 353 22.70 6.66 17.29
CA THR A 353 21.39 6.00 17.32
C THR A 353 20.94 5.58 15.92
N ALA A 354 21.13 6.45 14.92
CA ALA A 354 20.80 6.14 13.52
C ALA A 354 21.65 5.00 12.97
N LYS A 355 22.97 4.97 13.26
CA LYS A 355 23.88 3.88 12.86
C LYS A 355 23.43 2.55 13.47
N ALA A 356 23.20 2.51 14.79
CA ALA A 356 22.73 1.30 15.46
C ALA A 356 21.39 0.79 14.89
N LYS A 357 20.48 1.72 14.54
CA LYS A 357 19.22 1.36 13.88
C LYS A 357 19.43 0.77 12.48
N ILE A 358 20.39 1.29 11.73
CA ILE A 358 20.73 0.78 10.38
C ILE A 358 21.35 -0.62 10.50
N GLU A 359 22.28 -0.82 11.43
CA GLU A 359 22.89 -2.14 11.69
C GLU A 359 21.87 -3.20 12.10
N ALA A 360 20.83 -2.80 12.83
CA ALA A 360 19.73 -3.72 13.22
C ALA A 360 18.77 -4.08 12.07
N LEU A 361 18.94 -3.51 10.86
CA LEU A 361 18.12 -3.83 9.69
C LEU A 361 18.67 -5.01 8.87
N ASP A 362 19.91 -5.41 9.10
CA ASP A 362 20.56 -6.57 8.49
C ASP A 362 20.25 -7.85 9.26
#